data_11a79755a48e78d68fe595be1a4be567
#
_entry.id   11a79755a48e78d68fe595be1a4be567
#
_cell.length_a   1.000
_cell.length_b   1.000
_cell.length_c   1.000
_cell.angle_alpha   90.00
_cell.angle_beta   90.00
_cell.angle_gamma   90.00
#
_symmetry.space_group_name_H-M   'P 1'
#
loop_
_entity.id
_entity.type
_entity.pdbx_description
1 polymer ?
#
loop_
_entity_poly.entity_id
_entity_poly.type
_entity_poly.pdbx_seq_one_letter_code
_entity_poly.pdbx_strand_id
1 'polypeptide(L)'
;MAKKGTSAVWLRGFFGLFPAALLLAPATAQAPALSMLDHLQRGEWELRFRDGTPTRKICLRTGRELIQLRHPQSGCSQYIVEDTRNLVKVQYTCPGSGYGLTSIREETSSLVQVQSAGLAGSRAFDFTAEARRVGDCR
;
A
#
# COMPACT_ATOMS: atom_id res chain seq x y z
N MET A 1 56.95 -75.29 2.75
CA MET A 1 56.97 -74.54 4.02
C MET A 1 56.47 -73.15 3.73
N ALA A 2 55.47 -72.79 4.48
CA ALA A 2 54.64 -71.58 4.32
C ALA A 2 55.41 -70.30 4.63
N LYS A 3 55.03 -69.21 3.97
CA LYS A 3 55.02 -67.85 4.58
C LYS A 3 53.92 -67.00 4.01
N LYS A 4 52.96 -66.70 4.85
CA LYS A 4 51.86 -65.74 4.63
C LYS A 4 52.41 -64.33 4.57
N GLY A 5 52.08 -63.60 3.55
CA GLY A 5 52.25 -62.15 3.50
C GLY A 5 50.90 -61.44 3.55
N THR A 6 50.61 -60.79 4.64
CA THR A 6 49.39 -60.00 4.89
C THR A 6 49.58 -58.60 4.29
N SER A 7 48.84 -58.28 3.24
CA SER A 7 48.78 -56.93 2.64
C SER A 7 47.70 -56.12 3.33
N ALA A 8 48.12 -55.14 4.14
CA ALA A 8 47.21 -54.16 4.75
C ALA A 8 46.80 -53.13 3.69
N VAL A 9 45.49 -53.12 3.39
CA VAL A 9 44.87 -52.09 2.53
C VAL A 9 44.57 -50.83 3.39
N TRP A 10 45.29 -49.77 3.09
CA TRP A 10 45.03 -48.48 3.68
C TRP A 10 43.91 -47.77 2.91
N LEU A 11 42.70 -47.74 3.52
CA LEU A 11 41.61 -46.88 3.07
C LEU A 11 41.95 -45.40 3.39
N ARG A 12 42.34 -44.63 2.39
CA ARG A 12 42.41 -43.19 2.50
C ARG A 12 40.99 -42.63 2.35
N GLY A 13 40.39 -42.23 3.48
CA GLY A 13 39.15 -41.49 3.48
C GLY A 13 39.37 -40.09 2.97
N PHE A 14 38.77 -39.78 1.83
CA PHE A 14 38.65 -38.43 1.32
C PHE A 14 37.51 -37.76 2.07
N PHE A 15 37.85 -36.93 3.04
CA PHE A 15 36.92 -35.94 3.63
C PHE A 15 36.73 -34.82 2.60
N GLY A 16 35.67 -34.89 1.80
CA GLY A 16 35.25 -33.82 0.94
C GLY A 16 34.62 -32.71 1.78
N LEU A 17 35.31 -31.59 1.95
CA LEU A 17 34.69 -30.35 2.41
C LEU A 17 33.76 -29.85 1.32
N PHE A 18 32.45 -30.00 1.52
CA PHE A 18 31.45 -29.28 0.74
C PHE A 18 31.34 -27.85 1.30
N PRO A 19 31.66 -26.80 0.53
CA PRO A 19 31.35 -25.45 0.93
C PRO A 19 29.83 -25.27 0.85
N ALA A 20 29.18 -25.06 2.00
CA ALA A 20 27.79 -24.66 2.05
C ALA A 20 27.68 -23.24 1.50
N ALA A 21 27.27 -23.11 0.23
CA ALA A 21 26.94 -21.83 -0.37
C ALA A 21 25.64 -21.31 0.28
N LEU A 22 25.75 -20.33 1.18
CA LEU A 22 24.61 -19.58 1.68
C LEU A 22 24.02 -18.76 0.50
N LEU A 23 22.90 -19.21 -0.03
CA LEU A 23 22.08 -18.45 -0.97
C LEU A 23 21.37 -17.33 -0.19
N LEU A 24 21.96 -16.14 -0.19
CA LEU A 24 21.25 -14.94 0.25
C LEU A 24 20.16 -14.63 -0.80
N ALA A 25 18.92 -15.02 -0.51
CA ALA A 25 17.78 -14.59 -1.29
C ALA A 25 17.58 -13.07 -1.08
N PRO A 26 17.44 -12.26 -2.15
CA PRO A 26 17.12 -10.85 -2.00
C PRO A 26 15.74 -10.72 -1.35
N ALA A 27 15.67 -10.04 -0.21
CA ALA A 27 14.40 -9.64 0.39
C ALA A 27 13.77 -8.59 -0.53
N THR A 28 12.74 -8.97 -1.29
CA THR A 28 11.92 -8.03 -2.03
C THR A 28 11.09 -7.26 -1.01
N ALA A 29 11.45 -5.99 -0.77
CA ALA A 29 10.62 -5.08 0.01
C ALA A 29 9.29 -4.89 -0.77
N GLN A 30 8.20 -5.49 -0.26
CA GLN A 30 6.87 -5.25 -0.80
C GLN A 30 6.47 -3.80 -0.49
N ALA A 31 6.05 -3.07 -1.53
CA ALA A 31 5.46 -1.75 -1.34
C ALA A 31 4.23 -1.88 -0.42
N PRO A 32 3.98 -0.90 0.46
CA PRO A 32 2.80 -0.89 1.33
C PRO A 32 1.54 -1.07 0.50
N ALA A 33 0.68 -2.01 0.89
CA ALA A 33 -0.43 -2.44 0.05
C ALA A 33 -1.66 -1.55 0.15
N LEU A 34 -1.75 -0.62 1.14
CA LEU A 34 -2.95 0.16 1.47
C LEU A 34 -4.18 -0.75 1.65
N SER A 35 -3.98 -1.87 2.35
CA SER A 35 -4.95 -2.96 2.45
C SER A 35 -6.28 -2.52 3.08
N MET A 36 -6.27 -1.50 3.93
CA MET A 36 -7.49 -0.90 4.48
C MET A 36 -8.44 -0.42 3.37
N LEU A 37 -7.89 0.20 2.31
CA LEU A 37 -8.70 0.68 1.18
C LEU A 37 -9.34 -0.47 0.38
N ASP A 38 -8.70 -1.64 0.36
CA ASP A 38 -9.24 -2.83 -0.32
C ASP A 38 -10.42 -3.46 0.43
N HIS A 39 -10.58 -3.17 1.74
CA HIS A 39 -11.71 -3.61 2.56
C HIS A 39 -12.97 -2.77 2.32
N LEU A 40 -12.84 -1.58 1.74
CA LEU A 40 -13.99 -0.72 1.49
C LEU A 40 -14.91 -1.32 0.44
N GLN A 41 -16.20 -1.30 0.70
CA GLN A 41 -17.21 -1.80 -0.24
C GLN A 41 -17.22 -0.94 -1.50
N ARG A 42 -17.15 -1.58 -2.65
CA ARG A 42 -17.30 -0.92 -3.96
C ARG A 42 -18.71 -0.38 -4.13
N GLY A 43 -18.86 0.70 -4.89
CA GLY A 43 -20.16 1.29 -5.17
C GLY A 43 -20.16 2.80 -5.21
N GLU A 44 -21.35 3.38 -5.24
CA GLU A 44 -21.56 4.84 -5.13
C GLU A 44 -21.42 5.26 -3.68
N TRP A 45 -20.56 6.25 -3.47
CA TRP A 45 -20.29 6.84 -2.16
C TRP A 45 -20.65 8.31 -2.18
N GLU A 46 -21.29 8.77 -1.11
CA GLU A 46 -21.64 10.17 -0.87
C GLU A 46 -20.63 10.79 0.10
N LEU A 47 -20.03 11.91 -0.32
CA LEU A 47 -19.13 12.71 0.50
C LEU A 47 -19.88 13.92 1.04
N ARG A 48 -19.94 14.03 2.37
CA ARG A 48 -20.50 15.16 3.09
C ARG A 48 -19.39 15.97 3.73
N PHE A 49 -19.15 17.14 3.20
CA PHE A 49 -18.11 18.04 3.68
C PHE A 49 -18.57 18.81 4.92
N ARG A 50 -17.66 19.01 5.88
CA ARG A 50 -17.98 19.73 7.14
C ARG A 50 -17.90 21.24 7.00
N ASP A 51 -17.33 21.76 5.93
CA ASP A 51 -17.16 23.18 5.62
C ASP A 51 -18.37 23.81 4.89
N GLY A 52 -19.45 23.05 4.71
CA GLY A 52 -20.64 23.48 3.97
C GLY A 52 -20.53 23.34 2.45
N THR A 53 -19.42 22.81 1.92
CA THR A 53 -19.31 22.43 0.51
C THR A 53 -20.44 21.48 0.13
N PRO A 54 -21.08 21.64 -1.04
CA PRO A 54 -22.13 20.74 -1.48
C PRO A 54 -21.70 19.28 -1.48
N THR A 55 -22.61 18.41 -1.05
CA THR A 55 -22.43 16.95 -1.10
C THR A 55 -22.07 16.49 -2.50
N ARG A 56 -21.10 15.58 -2.60
CA ARG A 56 -20.63 15.01 -3.87
C ARG A 56 -20.73 13.49 -3.84
N LYS A 57 -21.09 12.90 -4.97
CA LYS A 57 -21.07 11.45 -5.14
C LYS A 57 -19.89 11.03 -6.01
N ILE A 58 -19.29 9.91 -5.66
CA ILE A 58 -18.19 9.27 -6.41
C ILE A 58 -18.44 7.78 -6.51
N CYS A 59 -17.92 7.15 -7.56
CA CYS A 59 -17.90 5.69 -7.68
C CYS A 59 -16.58 5.16 -7.14
N LEU A 60 -16.63 4.38 -6.07
CA LEU A 60 -15.48 3.74 -5.46
C LEU A 60 -15.31 2.34 -6.08
N ARG A 61 -14.16 2.10 -6.71
CA ARG A 61 -13.78 0.82 -7.32
C ARG A 61 -12.66 0.12 -6.57
N THR A 62 -11.74 0.90 -6.02
CA THR A 62 -10.53 0.41 -5.34
C THR A 62 -10.31 1.02 -3.96
N GLY A 63 -11.12 2.00 -3.58
CA GLY A 63 -10.91 2.83 -2.38
C GLY A 63 -9.87 3.93 -2.56
N ARG A 64 -8.97 3.80 -3.53
CA ARG A 64 -7.88 4.77 -3.79
C ARG A 64 -8.38 6.07 -4.41
N GLU A 65 -9.59 6.09 -4.93
CA GLU A 65 -10.27 7.29 -5.42
C GLU A 65 -10.46 8.35 -4.31
N LEU A 66 -10.44 7.94 -3.05
CA LEU A 66 -10.53 8.83 -1.89
C LEU A 66 -9.23 9.60 -1.62
N ILE A 67 -8.09 9.16 -2.15
CA ILE A 67 -6.78 9.79 -1.87
C ILE A 67 -6.68 11.16 -2.54
N GLN A 68 -7.13 11.28 -3.79
CA GLN A 68 -6.89 12.45 -4.64
C GLN A 68 -8.16 13.21 -5.00
N LEU A 69 -9.07 13.41 -4.04
CA LEU A 69 -10.37 14.03 -4.29
C LEU A 69 -10.30 15.44 -4.91
N ARG A 70 -9.21 16.18 -4.67
CA ARG A 70 -8.96 17.50 -5.28
C ARG A 70 -8.22 17.43 -6.60
N HIS A 71 -7.54 16.31 -6.87
CA HIS A 71 -6.73 16.09 -8.06
C HIS A 71 -7.08 14.75 -8.72
N PRO A 72 -8.26 14.63 -9.34
CA PRO A 72 -8.74 13.35 -9.87
C PRO A 72 -7.98 12.84 -11.11
N GLN A 73 -7.02 13.62 -11.62
CA GLN A 73 -6.21 13.24 -12.77
C GLN A 73 -5.25 12.08 -12.44
N SER A 74 -4.82 11.37 -13.46
CA SER A 74 -3.76 10.37 -13.40
C SER A 74 -2.36 11.03 -13.42
N GLY A 75 -1.31 10.23 -13.16
CA GLY A 75 0.08 10.68 -13.27
C GLY A 75 0.63 11.38 -12.04
N CYS A 76 -0.11 11.39 -10.93
CA CYS A 76 0.40 11.87 -9.66
C CYS A 76 1.28 10.80 -9.00
N SER A 77 2.38 11.21 -8.38
CA SER A 77 3.18 10.35 -7.50
C SER A 77 2.57 10.29 -6.12
N GLN A 78 2.73 9.16 -5.42
CA GLN A 78 2.21 8.96 -4.08
C GLN A 78 3.33 8.47 -3.15
N TYR A 79 3.32 9.00 -1.93
CA TYR A 79 4.17 8.57 -0.83
C TYR A 79 3.30 8.19 0.36
N ILE A 80 3.45 6.97 0.85
CA ILE A 80 2.66 6.45 1.96
C ILE A 80 3.33 6.87 3.26
N VAL A 81 2.62 7.70 4.03
CA VAL A 81 3.07 8.21 5.34
C VAL A 81 2.67 7.26 6.46
N GLU A 82 1.47 6.67 6.35
CA GLU A 82 0.93 5.74 7.32
C GLU A 82 0.03 4.71 6.63
N ASP A 83 0.18 3.44 7.00
CA ASP A 83 -0.62 2.32 6.51
C ASP A 83 -0.89 1.36 7.66
N THR A 84 -2.02 1.53 8.31
CA THR A 84 -2.48 0.69 9.41
C THR A 84 -3.81 0.01 9.06
N ARG A 85 -4.30 -0.83 9.96
CA ARG A 85 -5.54 -1.57 9.74
C ARG A 85 -6.75 -0.68 9.47
N ASN A 86 -6.81 0.52 10.07
CA ASN A 86 -7.97 1.41 10.01
C ASN A 86 -7.62 2.85 9.64
N LEU A 87 -6.37 3.15 9.34
CA LEU A 87 -5.91 4.48 8.97
C LEU A 87 -4.86 4.40 7.87
N VAL A 88 -5.11 5.12 6.80
CA VAL A 88 -4.18 5.35 5.70
C VAL A 88 -3.90 6.84 5.59
N LYS A 89 -2.62 7.22 5.48
CA LYS A 89 -2.21 8.59 5.22
C LYS A 89 -1.25 8.60 4.04
N VAL A 90 -1.61 9.33 3.00
CA VAL A 90 -0.86 9.40 1.73
C VAL A 90 -0.62 10.84 1.35
N GLN A 91 0.63 11.16 1.10
CA GLN A 91 1.01 12.39 0.41
C GLN A 91 1.06 12.11 -1.09
N TYR A 92 0.45 12.97 -1.90
CA TYR A 92 0.52 12.87 -3.35
C TYR A 92 0.96 14.18 -3.96
N THR A 93 1.61 14.11 -5.11
CA THR A 93 2.06 15.27 -5.89
C THR A 93 1.68 15.07 -7.34
N CYS A 94 0.96 16.05 -7.88
CA CYS A 94 0.49 16.09 -9.27
C CYS A 94 1.28 17.17 -10.02
N PRO A 95 2.24 16.82 -10.89
CA PRO A 95 3.06 17.79 -11.59
C PRO A 95 2.22 18.85 -12.31
N GLY A 96 2.51 20.14 -12.06
CA GLY A 96 1.80 21.25 -12.64
C GLY A 96 0.41 21.57 -12.06
N SER A 97 -0.11 20.72 -11.15
CA SER A 97 -1.46 20.88 -10.60
C SER A 97 -1.51 21.05 -9.08
N GLY A 98 -0.44 20.67 -8.39
CA GLY A 98 -0.35 20.82 -6.94
C GLY A 98 -0.08 19.50 -6.20
N TYR A 99 -0.42 19.46 -4.94
CA TYR A 99 -0.19 18.32 -4.05
C TYR A 99 -1.22 18.27 -2.94
N GLY A 100 -1.29 17.15 -2.25
CA GLY A 100 -2.11 17.01 -1.04
C GLY A 100 -1.57 15.94 -0.10
N LEU A 101 -1.97 16.07 1.15
CA LEU A 101 -1.83 15.05 2.18
C LEU A 101 -3.24 14.63 2.59
N THR A 102 -3.58 13.37 2.33
CA THR A 102 -4.90 12.82 2.63
C THR A 102 -4.79 11.74 3.69
N SER A 103 -5.61 11.85 4.71
CA SER A 103 -5.81 10.86 5.77
C SER A 103 -7.20 10.26 5.64
N ILE A 104 -7.30 8.94 5.60
CA ILE A 104 -8.56 8.19 5.49
C ILE A 104 -8.62 7.24 6.66
N ARG A 105 -9.63 7.40 7.53
CA ARG A 105 -9.88 6.55 8.68
C ARG A 105 -11.15 5.73 8.46
N GLU A 106 -11.00 4.42 8.46
CA GLU A 106 -12.12 3.49 8.37
C GLU A 106 -12.86 3.43 9.71
N GLU A 107 -14.17 3.58 9.67
CA GLU A 107 -15.09 3.30 10.77
C GLU A 107 -15.81 1.97 10.54
N THR A 108 -16.23 1.74 9.31
CA THR A 108 -16.74 0.47 8.79
C THR A 108 -16.36 0.35 7.31
N SER A 109 -16.53 -0.83 6.72
CA SER A 109 -16.29 -1.04 5.28
C SER A 109 -17.17 -0.18 4.36
N SER A 110 -18.18 0.51 4.91
CA SER A 110 -19.10 1.40 4.19
C SER A 110 -19.10 2.85 4.69
N LEU A 111 -18.20 3.19 5.62
CA LEU A 111 -18.09 4.52 6.23
C LEU A 111 -16.66 4.85 6.58
N VAL A 112 -16.16 5.96 6.03
CA VAL A 112 -14.84 6.50 6.37
C VAL A 112 -14.90 8.00 6.64
N GLN A 113 -13.95 8.49 7.44
CA GLN A 113 -13.64 9.92 7.59
C GLN A 113 -12.43 10.25 6.74
N VAL A 114 -12.54 11.31 5.95
CA VAL A 114 -11.48 11.79 5.06
C VAL A 114 -11.07 13.19 5.49
N GLN A 115 -9.79 13.41 5.68
CA GLN A 115 -9.18 14.73 5.82
C GLN A 115 -8.15 14.92 4.72
N SER A 116 -8.16 16.06 4.05
CA SER A 116 -7.16 16.34 3.02
C SER A 116 -6.83 17.83 3.00
N ALA A 117 -5.55 18.14 2.92
CA ALA A 117 -5.04 19.49 2.82
C ALA A 117 -3.90 19.56 1.81
N GLY A 118 -3.72 20.71 1.17
CA GLY A 118 -2.67 20.90 0.17
C GLY A 118 -2.83 22.13 -0.70
N LEU A 119 -2.31 22.08 -1.91
CA LEU A 119 -2.44 23.11 -2.93
C LEU A 119 -3.09 22.54 -4.19
N ALA A 120 -4.11 23.21 -4.71
CA ALA A 120 -4.70 22.98 -6.02
C ALA A 120 -4.34 24.19 -6.91
N GLY A 121 -3.37 24.01 -7.80
CA GLY A 121 -2.69 25.12 -8.47
C GLY A 121 -2.02 26.01 -7.43
N SER A 122 -2.41 27.28 -7.39
CA SER A 122 -1.93 28.27 -6.42
C SER A 122 -2.83 28.44 -5.19
N ARG A 123 -3.93 27.69 -5.08
CA ARG A 123 -4.90 27.81 -3.98
C ARG A 123 -4.70 26.72 -2.95
N ALA A 124 -4.53 27.14 -1.70
CA ALA A 124 -4.59 26.22 -0.59
C ALA A 124 -6.02 25.63 -0.44
N PHE A 125 -6.09 24.36 -0.06
CA PHE A 125 -7.33 23.72 0.33
C PHE A 125 -7.12 22.93 1.63
N ASP A 126 -8.18 22.83 2.39
CA ASP A 126 -8.32 22.00 3.58
C ASP A 126 -9.78 21.58 3.67
N PHE A 127 -10.05 20.30 3.80
CA PHE A 127 -11.40 19.82 4.04
C PHE A 127 -11.43 18.56 4.91
N THR A 128 -12.53 18.41 5.60
CA THR A 128 -12.92 17.16 6.26
C THR A 128 -14.27 16.72 5.69
N ALA A 129 -14.37 15.44 5.35
CA ALA A 129 -15.60 14.87 4.83
C ALA A 129 -15.88 13.50 5.47
N GLU A 130 -17.14 13.20 5.69
CA GLU A 130 -17.64 11.85 5.87
C GLU A 130 -17.95 11.27 4.50
N ALA A 131 -17.41 10.09 4.20
CA ALA A 131 -17.75 9.35 2.99
C ALA A 131 -18.51 8.07 3.37
N ARG A 132 -19.72 7.90 2.81
CA ARG A 132 -20.62 6.79 3.10
C ARG A 132 -21.09 6.14 1.80
N ARG A 133 -21.06 4.79 1.76
CA ARG A 133 -21.64 4.04 0.64
C ARG A 133 -23.16 4.21 0.63
N VAL A 134 -23.72 4.53 -0.53
CA VAL A 134 -25.17 4.77 -0.72
C VAL A 134 -25.81 3.86 -1.75
N GLY A 135 -25.03 3.07 -2.49
CA GLY A 135 -25.58 2.15 -3.49
C GLY A 135 -24.52 1.61 -4.45
N ASP A 136 -24.94 1.11 -5.57
CA ASP A 136 -24.06 0.67 -6.64
C ASP A 136 -23.76 1.81 -7.61
N CYS A 137 -22.56 1.77 -8.25
CA CYS A 137 -22.21 2.74 -9.28
C CYS A 137 -23.19 2.61 -10.48
N ARG A 138 -23.59 3.73 -11.03
CA ARG A 138 -24.41 3.81 -12.24
C ARG A 138 -23.54 3.93 -13.50
#